data_ea63fa56c46f6db228ceef55935c8a4b
#
_entry.id   ea63fa56c46f6db228ceef55935c8a4b
#
_cell.length_a   1.000
_cell.length_b   1.000
_cell.length_c   1.000
_cell.angle_alpha   90.00
_cell.angle_beta   90.00
_cell.angle_gamma   90.00
#
_symmetry.space_group_name_H-M   'P 1'
#
loop_
_entity.id
_entity.type
_entity.pdbx_description
1 polymer ?
#
loop_
_entity_poly.entity_id
_entity_poly.type
_entity_poly.pdbx_seq_one_letter_code
_entity_poly.pdbx_strand_id
1 'polypeptide(L)'
;IPALNDLLTEYPFALEAPIINGIILLTLANILGIWFLLKRKVWNIPALLLGAGLFLAVFSASAVVKDINPYIGYGSICSKVPEGTDVATVFLHRPENIDAYIGRQITDYGKEPERLVEAVSASDKPLTIITRTSRLETIPELQKLFSNGTVLYSGPYCLTTISKK
;
A
#
# COMPACT_ATOMS: atom_id res chain seq x y z
N ILE A 1 19.48 -5.16 -7.53
CA ILE A 1 19.48 -4.52 -6.18
C ILE A 1 18.28 -5.13 -5.46
N PRO A 2 18.48 -6.00 -4.42
CA PRO A 2 17.37 -6.74 -3.77
C PRO A 2 16.28 -5.80 -3.24
N ALA A 3 16.66 -4.73 -2.56
CA ALA A 3 15.70 -3.77 -1.99
C ALA A 3 14.77 -3.10 -3.03
N LEU A 4 15.22 -2.91 -4.28
CA LEU A 4 14.39 -2.37 -5.35
C LEU A 4 13.37 -3.41 -5.82
N ASN A 5 13.79 -4.66 -5.91
CA ASN A 5 12.92 -5.75 -6.35
C ASN A 5 11.79 -6.00 -5.33
N ASP A 6 12.14 -5.97 -4.04
CA ASP A 6 11.15 -6.09 -2.95
C ASP A 6 10.14 -4.94 -2.99
N LEU A 7 10.62 -3.70 -3.24
CA LEU A 7 9.76 -2.53 -3.35
C LEU A 7 8.83 -2.59 -4.55
N LEU A 8 9.31 -3.05 -5.71
CA LEU A 8 8.49 -3.20 -6.92
C LEU A 8 7.47 -4.33 -6.79
N THR A 9 7.78 -5.38 -6.02
CA THR A 9 6.83 -6.47 -5.74
C THR A 9 5.72 -5.99 -4.82
N GLU A 10 6.06 -5.15 -3.83
CA GLU A 10 5.09 -4.59 -2.89
C GLU A 10 4.22 -3.47 -3.53
N TYR A 11 4.78 -2.73 -4.50
CA TYR A 11 4.12 -1.61 -5.18
C TYR A 11 4.17 -1.74 -6.71
N PRO A 12 3.43 -2.68 -7.30
CA PRO A 12 3.48 -2.97 -8.75
C PRO A 12 3.05 -1.77 -9.60
N PHE A 13 2.22 -0.87 -9.08
CA PHE A 13 1.80 0.35 -9.77
C PHE A 13 2.95 1.29 -10.15
N ALA A 14 4.12 1.15 -9.50
CA ALA A 14 5.31 1.95 -9.84
C ALA A 14 5.81 1.69 -11.27
N LEU A 15 5.46 0.54 -11.85
CA LEU A 15 5.79 0.16 -13.22
C LEU A 15 4.65 0.42 -14.22
N GLU A 16 3.55 1.04 -13.79
CA GLU A 16 2.45 1.32 -14.71
C GLU A 16 2.82 2.35 -15.78
N ALA A 17 2.33 2.12 -16.99
CA ALA A 17 2.64 2.95 -18.15
C ALA A 17 2.41 4.46 -17.94
N PRO A 18 1.34 4.93 -17.28
CA PRO A 18 1.14 6.35 -17.02
C PRO A 18 2.25 7.00 -16.19
N ILE A 19 2.75 6.30 -15.17
CA ILE A 19 3.84 6.82 -14.31
C ILE A 19 5.15 6.86 -15.08
N ILE A 20 5.48 5.79 -15.80
CA ILE A 20 6.69 5.72 -16.62
C ILE A 20 6.67 6.81 -17.69
N ASN A 21 5.55 6.98 -18.39
CA ASN A 21 5.39 8.02 -19.41
C ASN A 21 5.53 9.42 -18.80
N GLY A 22 4.97 9.66 -17.61
CA GLY A 22 5.13 10.93 -16.90
C GLY A 22 6.59 11.26 -16.59
N ILE A 23 7.37 10.27 -16.12
CA ILE A 23 8.79 10.42 -15.84
C ILE A 23 9.58 10.71 -17.13
N ILE A 24 9.29 9.98 -18.21
CA ILE A 24 9.93 10.19 -19.52
C ILE A 24 9.65 11.60 -20.03
N LEU A 25 8.39 12.05 -20.02
CA LEU A 25 7.99 13.38 -20.46
C LEU A 25 8.67 14.48 -19.65
N LEU A 26 8.73 14.37 -18.33
CA LEU A 26 9.41 15.30 -17.47
C LEU A 26 10.91 15.36 -17.77
N THR A 27 11.54 14.21 -17.96
CA THR A 27 12.97 14.11 -18.29
C THR A 27 13.30 14.76 -19.62
N LEU A 28 12.49 14.48 -20.68
CA LEU A 28 12.64 15.10 -21.99
C LEU A 28 12.44 16.61 -21.94
N ALA A 29 11.43 17.08 -21.21
CA ALA A 29 11.18 18.51 -21.04
C ALA A 29 12.35 19.24 -20.37
N ASN A 30 12.97 18.61 -19.36
CA ASN A 30 14.17 19.14 -18.69
C ASN A 30 15.37 19.20 -19.66
N ILE A 31 15.64 18.14 -20.41
CA ILE A 31 16.76 18.09 -21.38
C ILE A 31 16.57 19.18 -22.45
N LEU A 32 15.38 19.29 -23.03
CA LEU A 32 15.07 20.31 -24.03
C LEU A 32 15.15 21.72 -23.44
N GLY A 33 14.65 21.91 -22.22
CA GLY A 33 14.74 23.17 -21.52
C GLY A 33 16.19 23.63 -21.32
N ILE A 34 17.07 22.76 -20.86
CA ILE A 34 18.51 23.04 -20.68
C ILE A 34 19.17 23.35 -22.04
N TRP A 35 18.83 22.55 -23.07
CA TRP A 35 19.38 22.78 -24.42
C TRP A 35 19.02 24.15 -24.99
N PHE A 36 17.74 24.58 -24.85
CA PHE A 36 17.30 25.93 -25.29
C PHE A 36 17.98 27.03 -24.50
N LEU A 37 18.15 26.87 -23.18
CA LEU A 37 18.89 27.82 -22.35
C LEU A 37 20.33 28.02 -22.84
N LEU A 38 21.02 26.92 -23.08
CA LEU A 38 22.43 26.97 -23.50
C LEU A 38 22.63 27.53 -24.92
N LYS A 39 21.73 27.17 -25.83
CA LYS A 39 21.86 27.53 -27.26
C LYS A 39 21.32 28.91 -27.59
N ARG A 40 20.20 29.31 -27.03
CA ARG A 40 19.45 30.49 -27.46
C ARG A 40 19.31 31.58 -26.40
N LYS A 41 19.66 31.31 -25.17
CA LYS A 41 19.47 32.23 -24.03
C LYS A 41 18.06 32.83 -23.90
N VAL A 42 17.04 32.05 -24.33
CA VAL A 42 15.64 32.46 -24.29
C VAL A 42 14.97 31.76 -23.10
N TRP A 43 14.66 32.48 -22.05
CA TRP A 43 14.14 31.96 -20.80
C TRP A 43 12.69 31.46 -20.89
N ASN A 44 11.87 32.03 -21.74
CA ASN A 44 10.44 31.68 -21.80
C ASN A 44 10.19 30.27 -22.31
N ILE A 45 11.01 29.76 -23.24
CA ILE A 45 10.84 28.42 -23.81
C ILE A 45 11.17 27.35 -22.80
N PRO A 46 12.32 27.37 -22.07
CA PRO A 46 12.60 26.42 -20.99
C PRO A 46 11.55 26.43 -19.91
N ALA A 47 11.07 27.58 -19.46
CA ALA A 47 10.04 27.69 -18.45
C ALA A 47 8.72 27.02 -18.89
N LEU A 48 8.31 27.24 -20.15
CA LEU A 48 7.12 26.64 -20.74
C LEU A 48 7.27 25.11 -20.85
N LEU A 49 8.41 24.62 -21.29
CA LEU A 49 8.68 23.18 -21.42
C LEU A 49 8.70 22.48 -20.06
N LEU A 50 9.34 23.10 -19.05
CA LEU A 50 9.34 22.57 -17.68
C LEU A 50 7.92 22.54 -17.10
N GLY A 51 7.16 23.62 -17.27
CA GLY A 51 5.77 23.69 -16.81
C GLY A 51 4.88 22.66 -17.49
N ALA A 52 4.97 22.53 -18.81
CA ALA A 52 4.22 21.51 -19.56
C ALA A 52 4.63 20.08 -19.17
N GLY A 53 5.93 19.81 -19.03
CA GLY A 53 6.44 18.50 -18.59
C GLY A 53 5.96 18.14 -17.20
N LEU A 54 6.00 19.07 -16.25
CA LEU A 54 5.51 18.87 -14.91
C LEU A 54 3.99 18.60 -14.89
N PHE A 55 3.22 19.40 -15.64
CA PHE A 55 1.77 19.22 -15.77
C PHE A 55 1.43 17.84 -16.31
N LEU A 56 2.08 17.41 -17.39
CA LEU A 56 1.86 16.09 -17.98
C LEU A 56 2.26 14.96 -17.04
N ALA A 57 3.36 15.11 -16.27
CA ALA A 57 3.78 14.14 -15.28
C ALA A 57 2.75 13.99 -14.16
N VAL A 58 2.27 15.10 -13.61
CA VAL A 58 1.23 15.08 -12.55
C VAL A 58 -0.09 14.52 -13.07
N PHE A 59 -0.49 14.93 -14.29
CA PHE A 59 -1.70 14.40 -14.92
C PHE A 59 -1.61 12.88 -15.15
N SER A 60 -0.48 12.38 -15.64
CA SER A 60 -0.25 10.95 -15.84
C SER A 60 -0.27 10.18 -14.52
N ALA A 61 0.37 10.73 -13.48
CA ALA A 61 0.32 10.13 -12.15
C ALA A 61 -1.09 10.10 -11.57
N SER A 62 -1.91 11.13 -11.81
CA SER A 62 -3.29 11.19 -11.31
C SER A 62 -4.20 10.11 -11.89
N ALA A 63 -3.88 9.60 -13.08
CA ALA A 63 -4.66 8.53 -13.72
C ALA A 63 -4.64 7.21 -12.92
N VAL A 64 -3.56 6.98 -12.16
CA VAL A 64 -3.40 5.75 -11.35
C VAL A 64 -3.73 5.94 -9.86
N VAL A 65 -4.28 7.10 -9.47
CA VAL A 65 -4.61 7.37 -8.04
C VAL A 65 -5.54 6.30 -7.46
N LYS A 66 -6.47 5.78 -8.24
CA LYS A 66 -7.37 4.70 -7.80
C LYS A 66 -6.62 3.42 -7.46
N ASP A 67 -5.61 3.09 -8.27
CA ASP A 67 -4.82 1.87 -8.12
C ASP A 67 -3.79 2.01 -6.99
N ILE A 68 -3.34 3.24 -6.73
CA ILE A 68 -2.45 3.56 -5.60
C ILE A 68 -3.20 3.57 -4.26
N ASN A 69 -4.48 3.95 -4.24
CA ASN A 69 -5.25 4.13 -3.00
C ASN A 69 -5.21 2.91 -2.05
N PRO A 70 -5.33 1.64 -2.50
CA PRO A 70 -5.21 0.48 -1.62
C PRO A 70 -3.84 0.33 -0.95
N TYR A 71 -2.79 0.95 -1.51
CA TYR A 71 -1.41 0.90 -1.01
C TYR A 71 -1.06 2.07 -0.08
N ILE A 72 -1.88 3.13 -0.06
CA ILE A 72 -1.69 4.30 0.80
C ILE A 72 -2.51 4.15 2.07
N GLY A 73 -1.86 3.65 3.14
CA GLY A 73 -2.49 3.47 4.45
C GLY A 73 -3.44 2.27 4.52
N TYR A 74 -4.26 2.26 5.56
CA TYR A 74 -5.12 1.12 5.91
C TYR A 74 -6.59 1.30 5.55
N GLY A 75 -6.99 2.45 4.99
CA GLY A 75 -8.42 2.78 4.78
C GLY A 75 -9.17 1.72 3.98
N SER A 76 -8.59 1.23 2.90
CA SER A 76 -9.23 0.25 2.02
C SER A 76 -9.38 -1.15 2.65
N ILE A 77 -8.45 -1.59 3.50
CA ILE A 77 -8.60 -2.86 4.22
C ILE A 77 -9.53 -2.72 5.42
N CYS A 78 -9.47 -1.57 6.12
CA CYS A 78 -10.32 -1.29 7.26
C CYS A 78 -11.81 -1.22 6.90
N SER A 79 -12.15 -0.74 5.69
CA SER A 79 -13.55 -0.73 5.21
C SER A 79 -14.16 -2.12 5.02
N LYS A 80 -13.33 -3.17 4.99
CA LYS A 80 -13.74 -4.56 4.87
C LYS A 80 -13.85 -5.28 6.22
N VAL A 81 -13.51 -4.61 7.31
CA VAL A 81 -13.61 -5.18 8.67
C VAL A 81 -15.08 -5.26 9.08
N PRO A 82 -15.59 -6.44 9.46
CA PRO A 82 -16.97 -6.59 9.91
C PRO A 82 -17.24 -5.80 11.19
N GLU A 83 -18.43 -5.24 11.30
CA GLU A 83 -18.86 -4.58 12.53
C GLU A 83 -19.00 -5.60 13.68
N GLY A 84 -18.66 -5.16 14.90
CA GLY A 84 -18.81 -5.98 16.10
C GLY A 84 -17.75 -7.06 16.30
N THR A 85 -16.73 -7.17 15.42
CA THR A 85 -15.61 -8.10 15.62
C THR A 85 -14.45 -7.41 16.33
N ASP A 86 -13.74 -8.09 17.23
CA ASP A 86 -12.47 -7.60 17.75
C ASP A 86 -11.42 -7.62 16.63
N VAL A 87 -10.47 -6.67 16.65
CA VAL A 87 -9.47 -6.55 15.59
C VAL A 87 -8.08 -6.75 16.15
N ALA A 88 -7.34 -7.66 15.52
CA ALA A 88 -5.95 -7.96 15.81
C ALA A 88 -5.07 -7.63 14.59
N THR A 89 -3.88 -7.13 14.85
CA THR A 89 -2.88 -6.85 13.81
C THR A 89 -1.58 -7.57 14.10
N VAL A 90 -0.88 -7.95 13.04
CA VAL A 90 0.43 -8.58 13.12
C VAL A 90 1.26 -8.24 11.88
N PHE A 91 2.57 -7.97 12.06
CA PHE A 91 3.51 -7.57 11.01
C PHE A 91 3.11 -6.30 10.23
N LEU A 92 2.37 -5.41 10.86
CA LEU A 92 2.05 -4.11 10.28
C LEU A 92 3.04 -3.03 10.74
N HIS A 93 3.13 -1.96 9.96
CA HIS A 93 3.89 -0.79 10.32
C HIS A 93 2.91 0.29 10.79
N ARG A 94 3.10 0.82 12.01
CA ARG A 94 2.20 1.82 12.62
C ARG A 94 0.73 1.37 12.66
N PRO A 95 0.44 0.23 13.29
CA PRO A 95 -0.92 -0.31 13.37
C PRO A 95 -1.88 0.61 14.12
N GLU A 96 -1.38 1.50 14.95
CA GLU A 96 -2.15 2.53 15.68
C GLU A 96 -2.99 3.42 14.74
N ASN A 97 -2.62 3.54 13.48
CA ASN A 97 -3.43 4.27 12.51
C ASN A 97 -4.75 3.56 12.18
N ILE A 98 -4.83 2.25 12.40
CA ILE A 98 -6.04 1.44 12.14
C ILE A 98 -7.15 1.81 13.10
N ASP A 99 -6.84 2.14 14.35
CA ASP A 99 -7.80 2.60 15.36
C ASP A 99 -8.63 3.79 14.83
N ALA A 100 -7.95 4.73 14.16
CA ALA A 100 -8.59 5.91 13.61
C ALA A 100 -9.56 5.59 12.44
N TYR A 101 -9.26 4.56 11.64
CA TYR A 101 -10.13 4.14 10.55
C TYR A 101 -11.33 3.32 11.01
N ILE A 102 -11.15 2.49 12.04
CA ILE A 102 -12.19 1.57 12.53
C ILE A 102 -13.02 2.21 13.64
N GLY A 103 -12.51 3.29 14.28
CA GLY A 103 -13.17 3.99 15.39
C GLY A 103 -13.20 3.20 16.70
N ARG A 104 -12.31 2.21 16.85
CA ARG A 104 -12.20 1.38 18.05
C ARG A 104 -10.77 0.88 18.22
N GLN A 105 -10.43 0.50 19.46
CA GLN A 105 -9.11 0.02 19.80
C GLN A 105 -8.85 -1.36 19.17
N ILE A 106 -7.64 -1.54 18.63
CA ILE A 106 -7.14 -2.82 18.13
C ILE A 106 -6.12 -3.40 19.09
N THR A 107 -5.82 -4.69 18.93
CA THR A 107 -4.72 -5.36 19.62
C THR A 107 -3.60 -5.65 18.64
N ASP A 108 -2.43 -5.05 18.83
CA ASP A 108 -1.26 -5.31 17.98
C ASP A 108 -0.35 -6.37 18.61
N TYR A 109 -0.05 -7.40 17.84
CA TYR A 109 0.86 -8.48 18.20
C TYR A 109 2.28 -8.28 17.64
N GLY A 110 2.54 -7.17 17.00
CA GLY A 110 3.86 -6.80 16.49
C GLY A 110 4.42 -7.83 15.50
N LYS A 111 5.46 -8.55 15.92
CA LYS A 111 6.10 -9.62 15.13
C LYS A 111 6.00 -11.00 15.78
N GLU A 112 5.03 -11.20 16.66
CA GLU A 112 4.86 -12.39 17.49
C GLU A 112 3.60 -13.17 17.06
N PRO A 113 3.65 -13.97 15.97
CA PRO A 113 2.49 -14.71 15.47
C PRO A 113 2.00 -15.78 16.45
N GLU A 114 2.89 -16.34 17.29
CA GLU A 114 2.53 -17.33 18.30
C GLU A 114 1.54 -16.77 19.33
N ARG A 115 1.77 -15.54 19.80
CA ARG A 115 0.86 -14.84 20.72
C ARG A 115 -0.51 -14.58 20.10
N LEU A 116 -0.54 -14.30 18.78
CA LEU A 116 -1.80 -14.17 18.06
C LEU A 116 -2.55 -15.51 18.01
N VAL A 117 -1.86 -16.62 17.76
CA VAL A 117 -2.46 -17.98 17.76
C VAL A 117 -3.07 -18.30 19.13
N GLU A 118 -2.35 -18.00 20.21
CA GLU A 118 -2.85 -18.18 21.59
C GLU A 118 -4.10 -17.32 21.83
N ALA A 119 -4.08 -16.05 21.41
CA ALA A 119 -5.20 -15.14 21.58
C ALA A 119 -6.44 -15.60 20.80
N VAL A 120 -6.27 -16.07 19.55
CA VAL A 120 -7.37 -16.65 18.74
C VAL A 120 -7.95 -17.87 19.44
N SER A 121 -7.09 -18.72 20.05
CA SER A 121 -7.53 -19.91 20.77
C SER A 121 -8.27 -19.58 22.06
N ALA A 122 -7.92 -18.49 22.72
CA ALA A 122 -8.52 -18.05 23.98
C ALA A 122 -9.79 -17.20 23.79
N SER A 123 -9.95 -16.56 22.61
CA SER A 123 -11.08 -15.66 22.34
C SER A 123 -12.37 -16.44 22.11
N ASP A 124 -13.45 -15.99 22.75
CA ASP A 124 -14.82 -16.48 22.49
C ASP A 124 -15.59 -15.59 21.51
N LYS A 125 -15.02 -14.43 21.13
CA LYS A 125 -15.61 -13.50 20.19
C LYS A 125 -14.97 -13.66 18.81
N PRO A 126 -15.70 -13.30 17.74
CA PRO A 126 -15.11 -13.24 16.40
C PRO A 126 -13.95 -12.26 16.38
N LEU A 127 -12.80 -12.74 15.89
CA LEU A 127 -11.58 -11.95 15.79
C LEU A 127 -11.20 -11.74 14.32
N THR A 128 -11.09 -10.49 13.92
CA THR A 128 -10.61 -10.12 12.58
C THR A 128 -9.12 -9.85 12.65
N ILE A 129 -8.34 -10.56 11.86
CA ILE A 129 -6.88 -10.46 11.82
C ILE A 129 -6.48 -9.73 10.54
N ILE A 130 -5.65 -8.69 10.67
CA ILE A 130 -5.09 -7.94 9.55
C ILE A 130 -3.58 -8.12 9.52
N THR A 131 -3.04 -8.46 8.35
CA THR A 131 -1.60 -8.60 8.13
C THR A 131 -1.21 -8.19 6.70
N ARG A 132 0.09 -8.24 6.39
CA ARG A 132 0.59 -8.08 5.02
C ARG A 132 0.51 -9.40 4.26
N THR A 133 0.12 -9.33 2.98
CA THR A 133 0.04 -10.49 2.09
C THR A 133 1.38 -11.22 2.00
N SER A 134 2.49 -10.48 1.88
CA SER A 134 3.85 -11.06 1.84
C SER A 134 4.21 -11.83 3.11
N ARG A 135 3.67 -11.47 4.26
CA ARG A 135 3.88 -12.19 5.53
C ARG A 135 2.99 -13.41 5.65
N LEU A 136 1.76 -13.32 5.15
CA LEU A 136 0.89 -14.48 5.06
C LEU A 136 1.54 -15.61 4.24
N GLU A 137 2.19 -15.29 3.14
CA GLU A 137 2.84 -16.27 2.26
C GLU A 137 4.09 -16.93 2.88
N THR A 138 4.77 -16.22 3.79
CA THR A 138 6.07 -16.67 4.33
C THR A 138 5.99 -17.29 5.72
N ILE A 139 4.89 -17.09 6.46
CA ILE A 139 4.78 -17.50 7.88
C ILE A 139 3.74 -18.61 8.02
N PRO A 140 4.16 -19.87 8.33
CA PRO A 140 3.26 -21.03 8.39
C PRO A 140 2.13 -20.89 9.42
N GLU A 141 2.39 -20.24 10.55
CA GLU A 141 1.41 -20.00 11.62
C GLU A 141 0.25 -19.12 11.09
N LEU A 142 0.56 -18.09 10.32
CA LEU A 142 -0.44 -17.23 9.69
C LEU A 142 -1.22 -17.97 8.61
N GLN A 143 -0.54 -18.77 7.78
CA GLN A 143 -1.21 -19.59 6.76
C GLN A 143 -2.25 -20.52 7.40
N LYS A 144 -1.88 -21.18 8.49
CA LYS A 144 -2.79 -22.05 9.23
C LYS A 144 -3.98 -21.31 9.85
N LEU A 145 -3.76 -20.10 10.39
CA LEU A 145 -4.85 -19.27 10.91
C LEU A 145 -5.79 -18.82 9.78
N PHE A 146 -5.24 -18.33 8.69
CA PHE A 146 -6.00 -17.79 7.57
C PHE A 146 -6.74 -18.87 6.78
N SER A 147 -6.29 -20.14 6.82
CA SER A 147 -7.01 -21.27 6.21
C SER A 147 -8.36 -21.58 6.85
N ASN A 148 -8.58 -21.12 8.09
CA ASN A 148 -9.81 -21.34 8.84
C ASN A 148 -10.93 -20.32 8.55
N GLY A 149 -10.65 -19.31 7.68
CA GLY A 149 -11.60 -18.27 7.37
C GLY A 149 -11.54 -17.82 5.90
N THR A 150 -12.43 -16.92 5.51
CA THR A 150 -12.39 -16.28 4.20
C THR A 150 -11.36 -15.17 4.21
N VAL A 151 -10.39 -15.23 3.31
CA VAL A 151 -9.35 -14.20 3.17
C VAL A 151 -9.81 -13.13 2.20
N LEU A 152 -9.82 -11.88 2.65
CA LEU A 152 -10.08 -10.70 1.83
C LEU A 152 -8.77 -9.92 1.63
N TYR A 153 -8.51 -9.50 0.39
CA TYR A 153 -7.30 -8.78 0.02
C TYR A 153 -7.60 -7.32 -0.31
N SER A 154 -6.67 -6.43 0.02
CA SER A 154 -6.71 -5.02 -0.38
C SER A 154 -5.30 -4.43 -0.46
N GLY A 155 -4.80 -4.26 -1.69
CA GLY A 155 -3.41 -3.86 -1.92
C GLY A 155 -2.42 -4.86 -1.28
N PRO A 156 -1.45 -4.36 -0.50
CA PRO A 156 -0.46 -5.22 0.15
C PRO A 156 -0.97 -5.89 1.44
N TYR A 157 -2.24 -5.71 1.78
CA TYR A 157 -2.84 -6.20 3.02
C TYR A 157 -3.87 -7.29 2.77
N CYS A 158 -4.02 -8.16 3.75
CA CYS A 158 -5.08 -9.15 3.78
C CYS A 158 -5.70 -9.22 5.19
N LEU A 159 -6.96 -9.62 5.23
CA LEU A 159 -7.66 -9.89 6.48
C LEU A 159 -8.42 -11.21 6.42
N THR A 160 -8.62 -11.80 7.56
CA THR A 160 -9.57 -12.90 7.76
C THR A 160 -10.31 -12.72 9.08
N THR A 161 -11.54 -13.18 9.15
CA THR A 161 -12.32 -13.21 10.40
C THR A 161 -12.49 -14.65 10.83
N ILE A 162 -12.08 -14.93 12.05
CA ILE A 162 -12.17 -16.25 12.69
C ILE A 162 -13.23 -16.16 13.78
N SER A 163 -14.23 -17.04 13.73
CA SER A 163 -15.17 -17.24 14.81
C SER A 163 -15.11 -18.70 15.25
N LYS A 164 -15.08 -18.94 16.57
CA LYS A 164 -15.33 -20.31 17.07
C LYS A 164 -16.77 -20.68 16.70
N LYS A 165 -16.92 -21.83 16.07
CA LYS A 165 -18.21 -22.48 15.91
C LYS A 165 -18.69 -23.07 17.23
#